data_ae80702de3860b55c19cb37469ae5f87
#
_entry.id   ae80702de3860b55c19cb37469ae5f87
#
_cell.length_a   1.000
_cell.length_b   1.000
_cell.length_c   1.000
_cell.angle_alpha   90.00
_cell.angle_beta   90.00
_cell.angle_gamma   90.00
#
_symmetry.space_group_name_H-M   'P 1'
#
loop_
_entity.id
_entity.type
_entity.pdbx_description
1 polymer ?
#
loop_
_entity_poly.entity_id
_entity_poly.type
_entity_poly.pdbx_seq_one_letter_code
_entity_poly.pdbx_strand_id
1 'polypeptide(L)'
;MPRGKRELSKRQMAIYEFIRDYAAEHGYPPSVREIGTAVGLASPSTVHMHLKALEERGFIKRSPNKSRTIEVMGGAGAGAPASTEPLATVQQDVDANLITLPLVGRVAAGLPILAEQNVEETLTLPTSIVGDASSFILRVRGDSMINAGIFNGDYIVVKEQADARNGEIVVALIDDSATVKTFYREDGRIRLQPENDHMEPIYAENPRILGRVTALIRSL
;
A
#
# COMPACT_ATOMS: atom_id res chain seq x y z
N MET A 1 35.55 19.89 18.13
CA MET A 1 34.48 20.69 18.75
C MET A 1 33.18 19.88 18.66
N PRO A 2 32.68 19.30 19.76
CA PRO A 2 31.40 18.60 19.72
C PRO A 2 30.25 19.62 19.62
N ARG A 3 29.39 19.48 18.60
CA ARG A 3 28.20 20.31 18.43
C ARG A 3 27.24 20.04 19.59
N GLY A 4 27.00 21.10 20.41
CA GLY A 4 26.12 21.04 21.56
C GLY A 4 24.72 20.48 21.24
N LYS A 5 24.20 19.65 22.14
CA LYS A 5 22.79 19.21 22.20
C LYS A 5 21.94 20.49 22.21
N ARG A 6 21.27 20.78 21.06
CA ARG A 6 20.29 21.86 20.99
C ARG A 6 19.09 21.45 21.82
N GLU A 7 18.88 22.10 22.96
CA GLU A 7 17.72 21.89 23.82
C GLU A 7 16.42 22.08 23.05
N LEU A 8 15.47 21.18 23.25
CA LEU A 8 14.10 21.29 22.71
C LEU A 8 13.39 22.47 23.38
N SER A 9 12.57 23.20 22.64
CA SER A 9 11.67 24.16 23.25
C SER A 9 10.66 23.44 24.16
N LYS A 10 10.10 24.12 25.16
CA LYS A 10 9.09 23.55 26.05
C LYS A 10 7.95 22.86 25.30
N ARG A 11 7.55 23.44 24.16
CA ARG A 11 6.48 22.89 23.31
C ARG A 11 6.91 21.63 22.54
N GLN A 12 8.15 21.61 22.06
CA GLN A 12 8.73 20.45 21.39
C GLN A 12 8.93 19.29 22.36
N MET A 13 9.35 19.58 23.59
CA MET A 13 9.48 18.58 24.65
C MET A 13 8.12 17.95 24.98
N ALA A 14 7.08 18.76 25.18
CA ALA A 14 5.74 18.28 25.48
C ALA A 14 5.17 17.38 24.35
N ILE A 15 5.43 17.73 23.09
CA ILE A 15 5.04 16.91 21.94
C ILE A 15 5.81 15.59 21.94
N TYR A 16 7.11 15.62 22.17
CA TYR A 16 7.95 14.43 22.19
C TYR A 16 7.56 13.46 23.32
N GLU A 17 7.35 13.98 24.53
CA GLU A 17 6.92 13.20 25.69
C GLU A 17 5.54 12.57 25.45
N PHE A 18 4.59 13.34 24.91
CA PHE A 18 3.26 12.80 24.58
C PHE A 18 3.34 11.68 23.55
N ILE A 19 4.14 11.81 22.49
CA ILE A 19 4.30 10.77 21.47
C ILE A 19 4.90 9.51 22.09
N ARG A 20 5.94 9.65 22.91
CA ARG A 20 6.59 8.53 23.60
C ARG A 20 5.64 7.79 24.52
N ASP A 21 4.93 8.53 25.37
CA ASP A 21 4.05 7.94 26.40
C ASP A 21 2.80 7.32 25.77
N TYR A 22 2.24 7.96 24.77
CA TYR A 22 1.13 7.41 23.99
C TYR A 22 1.52 6.13 23.26
N ALA A 23 2.68 6.11 22.61
CA ALA A 23 3.18 4.92 21.92
C ALA A 23 3.47 3.76 22.89
N ALA A 24 3.98 4.07 24.10
CA ALA A 24 4.20 3.06 25.14
C ALA A 24 2.90 2.47 25.69
N GLU A 25 1.86 3.27 25.82
CA GLU A 25 0.56 2.84 26.38
C GLU A 25 -0.31 2.09 25.35
N HIS A 26 -0.31 2.54 24.09
CA HIS A 26 -1.22 2.05 23.07
C HIS A 26 -0.57 1.09 22.06
N GLY A 27 0.77 1.01 22.02
CA GLY A 27 1.51 0.18 21.06
C GLY A 27 1.63 0.77 19.66
N TYR A 28 1.09 1.98 19.43
CA TYR A 28 1.18 2.71 18.16
C TYR A 28 1.28 4.22 18.39
N PRO A 29 1.87 4.99 17.46
CA PRO A 29 2.03 6.44 17.62
C PRO A 29 0.69 7.19 17.46
N PRO A 30 0.55 8.36 18.13
CA PRO A 30 -0.63 9.20 18.00
C PRO A 30 -0.72 9.87 16.64
N SER A 31 -1.95 10.17 16.21
CA SER A 31 -2.21 10.98 15.02
C SER A 31 -1.88 12.46 15.27
N VAL A 32 -1.70 13.23 14.19
CA VAL A 32 -1.46 14.70 14.25
C VAL A 32 -2.58 15.43 15.03
N ARG A 33 -3.82 14.96 14.92
CA ARG A 33 -4.97 15.52 15.66
C ARG A 33 -4.87 15.24 17.16
N GLU A 34 -4.54 14.02 17.53
CA GLU A 34 -4.36 13.62 18.95
C GLU A 34 -3.21 14.41 19.59
N ILE A 35 -2.07 14.57 18.85
CA ILE A 35 -0.97 15.41 19.30
C ILE A 35 -1.44 16.87 19.49
N GLY A 36 -2.15 17.43 18.52
CA GLY A 36 -2.67 18.79 18.59
C GLY A 36 -3.56 19.01 19.81
N THR A 37 -4.50 18.10 20.04
CA THR A 37 -5.42 18.14 21.19
C THR A 37 -4.66 18.06 22.51
N ALA A 38 -3.71 17.14 22.65
CA ALA A 38 -2.94 16.91 23.87
C ALA A 38 -2.07 18.11 24.27
N VAL A 39 -1.48 18.80 23.27
CA VAL A 39 -0.58 19.95 23.53
C VAL A 39 -1.26 21.31 23.32
N GLY A 40 -2.59 21.34 23.11
CA GLY A 40 -3.35 22.58 22.95
C GLY A 40 -3.02 23.37 21.67
N LEU A 41 -2.80 22.69 20.56
CA LEU A 41 -2.58 23.28 19.23
C LEU A 41 -3.79 23.06 18.33
N ALA A 42 -4.47 24.15 18.00
CA ALA A 42 -5.68 24.12 17.15
C ALA A 42 -5.37 23.86 15.65
N SER A 43 -4.16 24.19 15.18
CA SER A 43 -3.80 24.08 13.77
C SER A 43 -2.93 22.83 13.51
N PRO A 44 -3.36 21.91 12.63
CA PRO A 44 -2.54 20.77 12.20
C PRO A 44 -1.20 21.20 11.58
N SER A 45 -1.17 22.32 10.87
CA SER A 45 0.05 22.87 10.26
C SER A 45 1.11 23.22 11.30
N THR A 46 0.70 23.73 12.46
CA THR A 46 1.61 24.03 13.57
C THR A 46 2.18 22.75 14.18
N VAL A 47 1.37 21.70 14.32
CA VAL A 47 1.84 20.38 14.76
C VAL A 47 2.87 19.82 13.78
N HIS A 48 2.60 19.88 12.48
CA HIS A 48 3.54 19.44 11.44
C HIS A 48 4.88 20.19 11.49
N MET A 49 4.86 21.48 11.74
CA MET A 49 6.09 22.28 11.90
C MET A 49 6.94 21.80 13.09
N HIS A 50 6.31 21.52 14.24
CA HIS A 50 7.03 21.00 15.40
C HIS A 50 7.54 19.58 15.19
N LEU A 51 6.75 18.71 14.54
CA LEU A 51 7.19 17.35 14.19
C LEU A 51 8.38 17.38 13.25
N LYS A 52 8.38 18.23 12.23
CA LYS A 52 9.52 18.43 11.33
C LYS A 52 10.78 18.86 12.08
N ALA A 53 10.65 19.79 13.02
CA ALA A 53 11.78 20.25 13.83
C ALA A 53 12.32 19.15 14.78
N LEU A 54 11.48 18.26 15.30
CA LEU A 54 11.88 17.09 16.08
C LEU A 54 12.60 16.04 15.23
N GLU A 55 12.14 15.84 14.01
CA GLU A 55 12.74 14.93 13.03
C GLU A 55 14.12 15.43 12.58
N GLU A 56 14.25 16.70 12.21
CA GLU A 56 15.53 17.33 11.82
C GLU A 56 16.57 17.29 12.95
N ARG A 57 16.13 17.20 14.20
CA ARG A 57 16.98 17.07 15.38
C ARG A 57 17.25 15.63 15.80
N GLY A 58 16.62 14.65 15.12
CA GLY A 58 16.83 13.23 15.36
C GLY A 58 16.12 12.66 16.59
N PHE A 59 15.10 13.34 17.14
CA PHE A 59 14.29 12.84 18.26
C PHE A 59 13.18 11.89 17.81
N ILE A 60 12.68 12.09 16.59
CA ILE A 60 11.69 11.23 15.96
C ILE A 60 12.12 10.95 14.51
N LYS A 61 11.64 9.85 13.97
CA LYS A 61 11.75 9.51 12.55
C LYS A 61 10.34 9.37 11.98
N ARG A 62 10.11 9.92 10.79
CA ARG A 62 8.83 9.85 10.09
C ARG A 62 9.03 9.19 8.74
N SER A 63 8.15 8.28 8.37
CA SER A 63 8.13 7.73 7.01
C SER A 63 7.22 8.58 6.14
N PRO A 64 7.68 9.07 4.97
CA PRO A 64 6.97 10.07 4.16
C PRO A 64 5.62 9.62 3.60
N ASN A 65 5.28 8.33 3.65
CA ASN A 65 4.08 7.77 3.01
C ASN A 65 3.06 7.13 3.96
N LYS A 66 3.14 7.34 5.28
CA LYS A 66 2.21 6.73 6.24
C LYS A 66 1.74 7.73 7.29
N SER A 67 0.43 7.86 7.48
CA SER A 67 -0.18 8.83 8.41
C SER A 67 -0.01 8.52 9.91
N ARG A 68 0.59 7.37 10.29
CA ARG A 68 0.81 6.94 11.68
C ARG A 68 2.19 6.32 11.90
N THR A 69 3.25 6.89 11.35
CA THR A 69 4.63 6.40 11.53
C THR A 69 5.51 7.49 12.11
N ILE A 70 5.42 7.65 13.42
CA ILE A 70 6.36 8.46 14.19
C ILE A 70 7.11 7.51 15.12
N GLU A 71 8.39 7.23 14.83
CA GLU A 71 9.26 6.45 15.69
C GLU A 71 10.03 7.39 16.61
N VAL A 72 10.04 7.09 17.90
CA VAL A 72 10.80 7.85 18.91
C VAL A 72 12.22 7.31 18.94
N MET A 73 13.18 8.11 18.50
CA MET A 73 14.61 7.78 18.52
C MET A 73 15.21 8.12 19.90
N GLY A 74 15.32 7.12 20.78
CA GLY A 74 16.14 6.97 21.95
C GLY A 74 16.52 8.14 22.84
N GLY A 75 16.08 8.10 24.09
CA GLY A 75 16.79 8.66 25.24
C GLY A 75 17.55 7.55 25.95
N ALA A 76 18.86 7.70 26.11
CA ALA A 76 19.69 6.78 26.88
C ALA A 76 19.27 6.76 28.36
N GLY A 77 19.09 5.56 28.91
CA GLY A 77 18.87 5.39 30.35
C GLY A 77 18.60 3.93 30.73
N ALA A 78 19.66 3.20 30.91
CA ALA A 78 19.98 2.16 31.88
C ALA A 78 18.87 1.15 32.33
N GLY A 79 19.20 -0.14 32.18
CA GLY A 79 18.66 -1.20 33.01
C GLY A 79 18.57 -2.54 32.28
N ALA A 80 19.70 -3.24 32.08
CA ALA A 80 19.67 -4.68 31.90
C ALA A 80 19.31 -5.35 33.24
N PRO A 81 18.62 -6.53 33.22
CA PRO A 81 19.42 -7.74 33.38
C PRO A 81 19.03 -8.92 32.47
N ALA A 82 20.11 -9.57 32.06
CA ALA A 82 20.35 -11.01 31.95
C ALA A 82 19.28 -11.98 31.42
N SER A 83 19.62 -12.54 30.24
CA SER A 83 19.65 -13.96 29.91
C SER A 83 18.43 -14.81 30.23
N THR A 84 17.64 -15.05 29.21
CA THR A 84 17.20 -16.42 28.86
C THR A 84 16.89 -16.41 27.37
N GLU A 85 17.60 -17.20 26.58
CA GLU A 85 17.22 -17.48 25.20
C GLU A 85 15.87 -18.18 25.20
N PRO A 86 14.89 -17.67 24.49
CA PRO A 86 13.86 -18.50 23.90
C PRO A 86 14.00 -18.43 22.39
N LEU A 87 13.79 -19.58 21.79
CA LEU A 87 13.54 -19.82 20.37
C LEU A 87 13.15 -18.56 19.61
N ALA A 88 13.88 -18.28 18.54
CA ALA A 88 13.63 -17.21 17.59
C ALA A 88 12.15 -17.14 17.20
N THR A 89 11.40 -16.37 17.94
CA THR A 89 10.11 -15.85 17.47
C THR A 89 10.49 -14.75 16.52
N VAL A 90 10.31 -15.01 15.24
CA VAL A 90 10.38 -14.02 14.16
C VAL A 90 9.25 -13.02 14.40
N GLN A 91 9.45 -12.08 15.33
CA GLN A 91 8.72 -10.83 15.37
C GLN A 91 9.42 -9.89 14.39
N GLN A 92 9.28 -10.21 13.10
CA GLN A 92 9.54 -9.26 12.03
C GLN A 92 8.47 -8.17 12.14
N ASP A 93 8.91 -6.92 11.97
CA ASP A 93 8.07 -5.73 11.79
C ASP A 93 6.95 -6.00 10.78
N VAL A 94 5.82 -6.54 11.24
CA VAL A 94 4.70 -6.96 10.40
C VAL A 94 4.05 -5.73 9.76
N ASP A 95 4.10 -4.57 10.43
CA ASP A 95 3.48 -3.34 9.94
C ASP A 95 4.30 -2.58 8.87
N ALA A 96 5.60 -2.81 8.77
CA ALA A 96 6.45 -2.13 7.78
C ALA A 96 6.27 -2.66 6.35
N ASN A 97 5.69 -3.86 6.20
CA ASN A 97 5.57 -4.61 4.95
C ASN A 97 4.12 -4.84 4.50
N LEU A 98 3.18 -4.10 5.03
CA LEU A 98 1.77 -4.19 4.63
C LEU A 98 1.34 -2.98 3.80
N ILE A 99 0.54 -3.23 2.78
CA ILE A 99 -0.10 -2.20 1.96
C ILE A 99 -1.60 -2.47 1.87
N THR A 100 -2.40 -1.42 2.00
CA THR A 100 -3.85 -1.50 1.81
C THR A 100 -4.20 -1.12 0.39
N LEU A 101 -4.81 -2.05 -0.34
CA LEU A 101 -5.22 -1.89 -1.73
C LEU A 101 -6.75 -1.85 -1.84
N PRO A 102 -7.30 -1.00 -2.72
CA PRO A 102 -8.73 -0.97 -3.00
C PRO A 102 -9.16 -2.21 -3.80
N LEU A 103 -10.24 -2.84 -3.39
CA LEU A 103 -11.00 -3.81 -4.19
C LEU A 103 -11.98 -3.05 -5.08
N VAL A 104 -11.74 -3.09 -6.37
CA VAL A 104 -12.57 -2.44 -7.38
C VAL A 104 -13.62 -3.42 -7.88
N GLY A 105 -14.87 -3.10 -7.68
CA GLY A 105 -15.99 -3.99 -8.04
C GLY A 105 -16.38 -3.90 -9.50
N ARG A 106 -16.47 -2.69 -10.03
CA ARG A 106 -16.82 -2.43 -11.42
C ARG A 106 -15.89 -1.39 -12.02
N VAL A 107 -15.36 -1.65 -13.20
CA VAL A 107 -14.62 -0.66 -13.97
C VAL A 107 -15.56 -0.11 -15.03
N ALA A 108 -15.89 1.17 -14.95
CA ALA A 108 -16.69 1.88 -15.93
C ALA A 108 -15.80 2.74 -16.83
N ALA A 109 -16.11 2.80 -18.13
CA ALA A 109 -15.43 3.69 -19.05
C ALA A 109 -15.67 5.16 -18.68
N GLY A 110 -14.67 6.00 -18.92
CA GLY A 110 -14.76 7.43 -18.68
C GLY A 110 -14.44 7.90 -17.27
N LEU A 111 -14.35 7.01 -16.28
CA LEU A 111 -13.98 7.32 -14.90
C LEU A 111 -12.59 6.78 -14.55
N PRO A 112 -11.86 7.43 -13.62
CA PRO A 112 -10.67 6.82 -13.04
C PRO A 112 -11.02 5.49 -12.36
N ILE A 113 -10.17 4.47 -12.51
CA ILE A 113 -10.40 3.12 -11.93
C ILE A 113 -10.58 3.21 -10.42
N LEU A 114 -9.80 4.07 -9.77
CA LEU A 114 -9.80 4.30 -8.33
C LEU A 114 -10.78 5.39 -7.87
N ALA A 115 -11.80 5.72 -8.70
CA ALA A 115 -12.86 6.61 -8.24
C ALA A 115 -13.59 5.96 -7.05
N GLU A 116 -13.94 6.73 -6.02
CA GLU A 116 -14.55 6.23 -4.78
C GLU A 116 -15.77 5.33 -5.01
N GLN A 117 -16.57 5.65 -6.05
CA GLN A 117 -17.75 4.86 -6.43
C GLN A 117 -17.45 3.49 -7.01
N ASN A 118 -16.19 3.20 -7.40
CA ASN A 118 -15.76 1.91 -7.93
C ASN A 118 -15.16 1.00 -6.84
N VAL A 119 -14.84 1.55 -5.66
CA VAL A 119 -14.20 0.82 -4.56
C VAL A 119 -15.29 0.21 -3.68
N GLU A 120 -15.32 -1.12 -3.61
CA GLU A 120 -16.27 -1.87 -2.75
C GLU A 120 -15.71 -2.07 -1.34
N GLU A 121 -14.41 -2.35 -1.25
CA GLU A 121 -13.72 -2.73 -0.01
C GLU A 121 -12.22 -2.42 -0.14
N THR A 122 -11.48 -2.58 0.95
CA THR A 122 -10.01 -2.52 0.94
C THR A 122 -9.43 -3.77 1.57
N LEU A 123 -8.35 -4.32 0.97
CA LEU A 123 -7.61 -5.44 1.54
C LEU A 123 -6.19 -5.02 1.89
N THR A 124 -5.73 -5.45 3.06
CA THR A 124 -4.35 -5.21 3.50
C THR A 124 -3.51 -6.46 3.23
N LEU A 125 -2.46 -6.31 2.44
CA LEU A 125 -1.63 -7.41 1.95
C LEU A 125 -0.14 -7.12 2.18
N PRO A 126 0.71 -8.15 2.34
CA PRO A 126 2.15 -7.97 2.38
C PRO A 126 2.69 -7.38 1.08
N THR A 127 3.58 -6.39 1.19
CA THR A 127 4.25 -5.79 0.01
C THR A 127 5.09 -6.80 -0.78
N SER A 128 5.56 -7.87 -0.12
CA SER A 128 6.24 -8.99 -0.79
C SER A 128 5.37 -9.73 -1.81
N ILE A 129 4.04 -9.67 -1.67
CA ILE A 129 3.09 -10.28 -2.60
C ILE A 129 2.68 -9.28 -3.70
N VAL A 130 2.44 -8.03 -3.32
CA VAL A 130 1.84 -7.03 -4.23
C VAL A 130 2.85 -6.07 -4.84
N GLY A 131 4.07 -6.01 -4.29
CA GLY A 131 5.09 -5.02 -4.68
C GLY A 131 4.83 -3.64 -4.05
N ASP A 132 5.56 -2.65 -4.55
CA ASP A 132 5.62 -1.28 -4.02
C ASP A 132 4.86 -0.23 -4.85
N ALA A 133 4.28 -0.64 -5.97
CA ALA A 133 3.67 0.28 -6.93
C ALA A 133 2.17 0.48 -6.67
N SER A 134 1.63 1.51 -7.31
CA SER A 134 0.18 1.74 -7.41
C SER A 134 -0.50 0.49 -7.94
N SER A 135 -1.33 -0.13 -7.11
CA SER A 135 -2.01 -1.38 -7.41
C SER A 135 -3.45 -1.32 -6.90
N PHE A 136 -4.28 -2.13 -7.49
CA PHE A 136 -5.66 -2.35 -7.06
C PHE A 136 -6.01 -3.84 -7.18
N ILE A 137 -7.12 -4.24 -6.58
CA ILE A 137 -7.58 -5.61 -6.60
C ILE A 137 -8.88 -5.67 -7.41
N LEU A 138 -9.01 -6.72 -8.22
CA LEU A 138 -10.25 -7.05 -8.94
C LEU A 138 -10.69 -8.45 -8.57
N ARG A 139 -12.00 -8.63 -8.49
CA ARG A 139 -12.59 -9.97 -8.41
C ARG A 139 -12.84 -10.49 -9.83
N VAL A 140 -12.28 -11.67 -10.13
CA VAL A 140 -12.42 -12.33 -11.43
C VAL A 140 -13.85 -12.82 -11.62
N ARG A 141 -14.38 -12.61 -12.82
CA ARG A 141 -15.68 -13.12 -13.24
C ARG A 141 -15.54 -13.88 -14.55
N GLY A 142 -16.12 -15.06 -14.60
CA GLY A 142 -16.06 -15.95 -15.76
C GLY A 142 -14.82 -16.82 -15.82
N ASP A 143 -14.71 -17.61 -16.89
CA ASP A 143 -13.80 -18.75 -17.02
C ASP A 143 -12.77 -18.55 -18.13
N SER A 144 -12.53 -17.32 -18.58
CA SER A 144 -11.67 -17.05 -19.72
C SER A 144 -10.18 -17.29 -19.48
N MET A 145 -9.76 -17.51 -18.22
CA MET A 145 -8.35 -17.64 -17.82
C MET A 145 -8.08 -18.94 -17.05
N ILE A 146 -8.92 -19.95 -17.21
CA ILE A 146 -8.84 -21.20 -16.43
C ILE A 146 -7.54 -21.98 -16.68
N ASN A 147 -7.02 -21.97 -17.92
CA ASN A 147 -5.77 -22.64 -18.26
C ASN A 147 -4.55 -21.93 -17.67
N ALA A 148 -4.66 -20.64 -17.30
CA ALA A 148 -3.67 -19.90 -16.53
C ALA A 148 -3.86 -20.07 -15.01
N GLY A 149 -4.79 -20.91 -14.56
CA GLY A 149 -5.07 -21.15 -13.16
C GLY A 149 -5.85 -20.04 -12.46
N ILE A 150 -6.44 -19.09 -13.21
CA ILE A 150 -7.28 -18.01 -12.70
C ILE A 150 -8.75 -18.38 -12.92
N PHE A 151 -9.51 -18.51 -11.82
CA PHE A 151 -10.89 -18.99 -11.85
C PHE A 151 -11.87 -17.91 -11.43
N ASN A 152 -13.13 -18.17 -11.74
CA ASN A 152 -14.22 -17.31 -11.30
C ASN A 152 -14.25 -17.20 -9.76
N GLY A 153 -14.31 -15.97 -9.26
CA GLY A 153 -14.29 -15.67 -7.83
C GLY A 153 -12.92 -15.35 -7.23
N ASP A 154 -11.83 -15.61 -7.93
CA ASP A 154 -10.49 -15.23 -7.52
C ASP A 154 -10.34 -13.71 -7.37
N TYR A 155 -9.40 -13.30 -6.54
CA TYR A 155 -8.93 -11.93 -6.47
C TYR A 155 -7.57 -11.82 -7.16
N ILE A 156 -7.43 -10.88 -8.08
CA ILE A 156 -6.16 -10.58 -8.74
C ILE A 156 -5.66 -9.22 -8.29
N VAL A 157 -4.38 -9.15 -7.99
CA VAL A 157 -3.66 -7.90 -7.74
C VAL A 157 -3.16 -7.37 -9.08
N VAL A 158 -3.51 -6.13 -9.38
CA VAL A 158 -3.21 -5.49 -10.66
C VAL A 158 -2.32 -4.29 -10.41
N LYS A 159 -1.10 -4.31 -10.97
CA LYS A 159 -0.21 -3.16 -11.00
C LYS A 159 -0.65 -2.23 -12.12
N GLU A 160 -0.99 -0.99 -11.78
CA GLU A 160 -1.42 0.02 -12.75
C GLU A 160 -0.30 0.34 -13.74
N GLN A 161 -0.57 0.14 -15.02
CA GLN A 161 0.31 0.50 -16.13
C GLN A 161 -0.50 0.59 -17.43
N ALA A 162 -0.06 1.47 -18.35
CA ALA A 162 -0.76 1.74 -19.60
C ALA A 162 -0.29 0.88 -20.78
N ASP A 163 0.77 0.08 -20.61
CA ASP A 163 1.32 -0.79 -21.64
C ASP A 163 1.72 -2.16 -21.05
N ALA A 164 1.91 -3.15 -21.91
CA ALA A 164 2.27 -4.51 -21.51
C ALA A 164 3.19 -5.17 -22.54
N ARG A 165 3.90 -6.20 -22.08
CA ARG A 165 4.75 -7.05 -22.93
C ARG A 165 3.98 -8.29 -23.37
N ASN A 166 4.37 -8.86 -24.49
CA ASN A 166 3.81 -10.12 -24.98
C ASN A 166 3.93 -11.22 -23.91
N GLY A 167 2.83 -11.92 -23.67
CA GLY A 167 2.75 -12.98 -22.66
C GLY A 167 2.40 -12.51 -21.25
N GLU A 168 2.31 -11.21 -20.99
CA GLU A 168 1.83 -10.72 -19.68
C GLU A 168 0.29 -10.84 -19.57
N ILE A 169 -0.18 -11.25 -18.39
CA ILE A 169 -1.62 -11.23 -18.09
C ILE A 169 -2.00 -9.82 -17.67
N VAL A 170 -2.96 -9.25 -18.38
CA VAL A 170 -3.40 -7.86 -18.20
C VAL A 170 -4.88 -7.76 -17.90
N VAL A 171 -5.25 -6.65 -17.30
CA VAL A 171 -6.62 -6.15 -17.29
C VAL A 171 -6.72 -5.11 -18.39
N ALA A 172 -7.57 -5.35 -19.36
CA ALA A 172 -7.85 -4.43 -20.47
C ALA A 172 -9.31 -3.98 -20.44
N LEU A 173 -9.54 -2.73 -20.79
CA LEU A 173 -10.88 -2.19 -21.02
C LEU A 173 -11.16 -2.26 -22.52
N ILE A 174 -12.23 -2.98 -22.86
CA ILE A 174 -12.77 -3.07 -24.22
C ILE A 174 -14.19 -2.54 -24.15
N ASP A 175 -14.47 -1.53 -24.93
CA ASP A 175 -15.71 -0.75 -24.82
C ASP A 175 -15.89 -0.27 -23.37
N ASP A 176 -16.88 -0.75 -22.65
CA ASP A 176 -17.18 -0.38 -21.27
C ASP A 176 -16.93 -1.52 -20.28
N SER A 177 -16.21 -2.56 -20.68
CA SER A 177 -16.02 -3.75 -19.86
C SER A 177 -14.55 -4.08 -19.64
N ALA A 178 -14.18 -4.27 -18.37
CA ALA A 178 -12.85 -4.78 -18.02
C ALA A 178 -12.79 -6.30 -18.25
N THR A 179 -11.72 -6.76 -18.87
CA THR A 179 -11.44 -8.18 -19.10
C THR A 179 -10.02 -8.55 -18.74
N VAL A 180 -9.81 -9.78 -18.27
CA VAL A 180 -8.49 -10.34 -17.98
C VAL A 180 -8.09 -11.25 -19.13
N LYS A 181 -6.93 -11.00 -19.75
CA LYS A 181 -6.42 -11.76 -20.90
C LYS A 181 -4.90 -11.75 -20.91
N THR A 182 -4.30 -12.68 -21.65
CA THR A 182 -2.88 -12.61 -21.99
C THR A 182 -2.69 -11.68 -23.17
N PHE A 183 -1.77 -10.73 -23.01
CA PHE A 183 -1.51 -9.67 -23.98
C PHE A 183 -0.50 -10.11 -25.04
N TYR A 184 -0.81 -9.83 -26.30
CA TYR A 184 0.11 -9.94 -27.43
C TYR A 184 -0.06 -8.76 -28.38
N ARG A 185 1.07 -8.18 -28.82
CA ARG A 185 1.11 -7.14 -29.85
C ARG A 185 1.58 -7.78 -31.15
N GLU A 186 0.71 -7.76 -32.15
CA GLU A 186 0.93 -8.40 -33.46
C GLU A 186 0.57 -7.42 -34.58
N ASP A 187 1.47 -7.22 -35.57
CA ASP A 187 1.24 -6.51 -36.83
C ASP A 187 0.31 -5.28 -36.77
N GLY A 188 0.52 -4.41 -35.78
CA GLY A 188 -0.24 -3.17 -35.64
C GLY A 188 -1.56 -3.29 -34.88
N ARG A 189 -1.90 -4.47 -34.37
CA ARG A 189 -3.07 -4.71 -33.51
C ARG A 189 -2.69 -5.44 -32.23
N ILE A 190 -3.58 -5.40 -31.25
CA ILE A 190 -3.41 -6.11 -29.99
C ILE A 190 -4.33 -7.33 -29.99
N ARG A 191 -3.77 -8.49 -29.70
CA ARG A 191 -4.50 -9.72 -29.44
C ARG A 191 -4.57 -9.92 -27.93
N LEU A 192 -5.78 -9.98 -27.41
CA LEU A 192 -6.09 -10.34 -26.03
C LEU A 192 -6.55 -11.79 -26.00
N GLN A 193 -5.62 -12.67 -25.62
CA GLN A 193 -5.78 -14.11 -25.66
C GLN A 193 -6.46 -14.60 -24.38
N PRO A 194 -7.62 -15.29 -24.46
CA PRO A 194 -8.14 -16.06 -23.34
C PRO A 194 -7.24 -17.30 -23.11
N GLU A 195 -7.02 -17.64 -21.88
CA GLU A 195 -6.42 -18.91 -21.47
C GLU A 195 -7.52 -19.93 -21.19
N ASN A 196 -8.26 -20.25 -22.26
CA ASN A 196 -9.36 -21.20 -22.29
C ASN A 196 -9.56 -21.68 -23.73
N ASP A 197 -9.42 -22.98 -23.97
CA ASP A 197 -9.45 -23.59 -25.30
C ASP A 197 -10.82 -23.46 -26.01
N HIS A 198 -11.86 -23.12 -25.26
CA HIS A 198 -13.21 -22.93 -25.80
C HIS A 198 -13.56 -21.47 -26.14
N MET A 199 -12.58 -20.57 -26.04
CA MET A 199 -12.78 -19.13 -26.25
C MET A 199 -11.84 -18.57 -27.30
N GLU A 200 -12.38 -17.77 -28.22
CA GLU A 200 -11.62 -17.11 -29.25
C GLU A 200 -10.89 -15.86 -28.74
N PRO A 201 -9.72 -15.52 -29.32
CA PRO A 201 -9.00 -14.29 -29.01
C PRO A 201 -9.80 -13.04 -29.42
N ILE A 202 -9.61 -11.97 -28.65
CA ILE A 202 -10.16 -10.67 -29.00
C ILE A 202 -9.06 -9.84 -29.66
N TYR A 203 -9.33 -9.34 -30.87
CA TYR A 203 -8.45 -8.46 -31.59
C TYR A 203 -8.98 -7.03 -31.50
N ALA A 204 -8.14 -6.12 -31.01
CA ALA A 204 -8.46 -4.71 -30.85
C ALA A 204 -7.33 -3.84 -31.40
N GLU A 205 -7.66 -2.74 -32.03
CA GLU A 205 -6.64 -1.80 -32.54
C GLU A 205 -5.97 -1.04 -31.41
N ASN A 206 -6.73 -0.59 -30.42
CA ASN A 206 -6.21 0.20 -29.31
C ASN A 206 -7.03 -0.03 -28.02
N PRO A 207 -6.96 -1.23 -27.41
CA PRO A 207 -7.60 -1.45 -26.13
C PRO A 207 -6.88 -0.67 -25.03
N ARG A 208 -7.62 -0.12 -24.08
CA ARG A 208 -7.03 0.56 -22.93
C ARG A 208 -6.52 -0.48 -21.93
N ILE A 209 -5.21 -0.60 -21.78
CA ILE A 209 -4.61 -1.42 -20.72
C ILE A 209 -4.74 -0.67 -19.40
N LEU A 210 -5.31 -1.32 -18.40
CA LEU A 210 -5.50 -0.78 -17.05
C LEU A 210 -4.35 -1.16 -16.13
N GLY A 211 -3.75 -2.33 -16.36
CA GLY A 211 -2.62 -2.81 -15.59
C GLY A 211 -2.29 -4.27 -15.86
N ARG A 212 -1.20 -4.71 -15.25
CA ARG A 212 -0.70 -6.10 -15.30
C ARG A 212 -1.04 -6.84 -14.02
N VAL A 213 -1.47 -8.09 -14.14
CA VAL A 213 -1.69 -8.98 -13.01
C VAL A 213 -0.34 -9.38 -12.40
N THR A 214 -0.16 -9.18 -11.11
CA THR A 214 1.08 -9.46 -10.38
C THR A 214 0.93 -10.55 -9.34
N ALA A 215 -0.28 -10.75 -8.81
CA ALA A 215 -0.56 -11.80 -7.85
C ALA A 215 -2.03 -12.26 -7.95
N LEU A 216 -2.27 -13.47 -7.44
CA LEU A 216 -3.59 -14.09 -7.34
C LEU A 216 -3.83 -14.51 -5.89
N ILE A 217 -5.03 -14.26 -5.40
CA ILE A 217 -5.48 -14.64 -4.05
C ILE A 217 -6.76 -15.44 -4.20
N ARG A 218 -6.78 -16.62 -3.61
CA ARG A 218 -7.92 -17.52 -3.59
C ARG A 218 -8.20 -17.99 -2.19
N SER A 219 -9.47 -17.91 -1.79
CA SER A 219 -9.97 -18.63 -0.62
C SER A 219 -10.52 -19.98 -1.07
N LEU A 220 -10.15 -21.05 -0.39
CA LEU A 220 -10.58 -22.43 -0.68
C LEU A 220 -11.77 -22.80 0.19
#